data_06c65e6ef761d7ca4ece0992c5e3300e
#
_entry.id   06c65e6ef761d7ca4ece0992c5e3300e
#
_cell.length_a   1.000
_cell.length_b   1.000
_cell.length_c   1.000
_cell.angle_alpha   90.00
_cell.angle_beta   90.00
_cell.angle_gamma   90.00
#
_symmetry.space_group_name_H-M   'P 1'
#
loop_
_entity.id
_entity.type
_entity.pdbx_description
1 polymer ?
#
loop_
_entity_poly.entity_id
_entity_poly.type
_entity_poly.pdbx_seq_one_letter_code
_entity_poly.pdbx_strand_id
1 'polypeptide(L)'
;MARARLVPLVLSVLGTVPLTLGTVPLTFARGTVPNAPTQLRLNDEGDSAAFRGWFVLLADAAFYQPVADVTDCAALIRYAVRESLRPHTPEWLRLARLPLEPGLPDVSQRPAGGDHMPLFRVSSDPEAPLAEFADAKTLIRYNARFVARDAGAARPGDLLYYRQPSQHEPDHLMIFIGPSRFDRGADDFVVYHTGPDEHGPGEMRKVRLGDLTRHPSPRWRPLAANQQFVGVFRLTLVP
;
A
#
# COMPACT_ATOMS: atom_id res chain seq x y z
N MET A 1 -61.12 -26.18 -60.15
CA MET A 1 -62.32 -26.34 -59.23
C MET A 1 -61.82 -26.33 -57.83
N ALA A 2 -61.91 -25.19 -57.12
CA ALA A 2 -61.57 -25.05 -55.72
C ALA A 2 -62.68 -24.29 -55.03
N ARG A 3 -63.29 -24.96 -54.06
CA ARG A 3 -64.43 -24.44 -53.28
C ARG A 3 -63.94 -23.54 -52.17
N ALA A 4 -64.41 -22.28 -52.14
CA ALA A 4 -64.24 -21.35 -51.06
C ALA A 4 -65.16 -21.76 -49.85
N ARG A 5 -64.59 -21.81 -48.66
CA ARG A 5 -65.37 -21.93 -47.41
C ARG A 5 -65.38 -20.57 -46.70
N LEU A 6 -66.56 -20.03 -46.50
CA LEU A 6 -66.81 -18.87 -45.65
C LEU A 6 -66.69 -19.30 -44.16
N VAL A 7 -66.04 -18.46 -43.38
CA VAL A 7 -65.94 -18.55 -41.92
C VAL A 7 -66.72 -17.35 -41.35
N PRO A 8 -67.62 -17.52 -40.36
CA PRO A 8 -68.39 -16.43 -39.81
C PRO A 8 -67.56 -15.57 -38.84
N LEU A 9 -67.80 -14.28 -38.95
CA LEU A 9 -67.23 -13.22 -38.11
C LEU A 9 -67.97 -13.24 -36.75
N VAL A 10 -67.23 -13.50 -35.64
CA VAL A 10 -67.70 -13.36 -34.27
C VAL A 10 -67.36 -11.97 -33.76
N LEU A 11 -68.40 -11.17 -33.49
CA LEU A 11 -68.23 -9.82 -32.92
C LEU A 11 -68.02 -9.94 -31.42
N SER A 12 -66.84 -9.68 -30.93
CA SER A 12 -66.59 -9.63 -29.48
C SER A 12 -66.75 -8.20 -28.94
N VAL A 13 -67.65 -8.05 -28.02
CA VAL A 13 -67.90 -6.80 -27.26
C VAL A 13 -66.71 -6.56 -26.30
N LEU A 14 -66.00 -5.48 -26.50
CA LEU A 14 -64.97 -4.99 -25.60
C LEU A 14 -65.62 -4.27 -24.39
N GLY A 15 -65.59 -4.91 -23.23
CA GLY A 15 -65.88 -4.28 -21.97
C GLY A 15 -64.71 -3.41 -21.50
N THR A 16 -64.95 -2.12 -21.34
CA THR A 16 -63.99 -1.17 -20.75
C THR A 16 -63.94 -1.33 -19.24
N VAL A 17 -62.82 -1.82 -18.71
CA VAL A 17 -62.51 -1.84 -17.27
C VAL A 17 -61.74 -0.56 -16.93
N PRO A 18 -62.14 0.26 -15.95
CA PRO A 18 -61.38 1.43 -15.55
C PRO A 18 -60.12 1.00 -14.79
N LEU A 19 -58.95 1.34 -15.32
CA LEU A 19 -57.68 1.22 -14.62
C LEU A 19 -57.56 2.32 -13.57
N THR A 20 -57.74 1.97 -12.28
CA THR A 20 -57.35 2.85 -11.18
C THR A 20 -55.82 2.72 -10.99
N LEU A 21 -55.07 3.73 -11.41
CA LEU A 21 -53.65 3.88 -11.09
C LEU A 21 -53.50 4.18 -9.58
N GLY A 22 -53.29 3.12 -8.81
CA GLY A 22 -52.84 3.24 -7.44
C GLY A 22 -51.35 3.67 -7.44
N THR A 23 -51.08 4.90 -7.07
CA THR A 23 -49.72 5.36 -6.77
C THR A 23 -49.22 4.66 -5.51
N VAL A 24 -48.37 3.62 -5.69
CA VAL A 24 -47.62 3.03 -4.60
C VAL A 24 -46.44 3.96 -4.30
N PRO A 25 -46.30 4.54 -3.10
CA PRO A 25 -45.11 5.32 -2.77
C PRO A 25 -43.90 4.37 -2.75
N LEU A 26 -42.97 4.58 -3.66
CA LEU A 26 -41.65 3.96 -3.62
C LEU A 26 -40.90 4.53 -2.41
N THR A 27 -41.05 3.90 -1.26
CA THR A 27 -40.19 4.10 -0.11
C THR A 27 -38.87 3.46 -0.49
N PHE A 28 -37.91 4.28 -0.97
CA PHE A 28 -36.50 3.88 -1.01
C PHE A 28 -36.07 3.67 0.43
N ALA A 29 -36.01 2.41 0.87
CA ALA A 29 -35.26 2.07 2.05
C ALA A 29 -33.85 2.61 1.82
N ARG A 30 -33.45 3.64 2.58
CA ARG A 30 -32.04 4.00 2.70
C ARG A 30 -31.31 2.75 3.20
N GLY A 31 -30.81 1.95 2.26
CA GLY A 31 -29.85 0.92 2.58
C GLY A 31 -28.72 1.62 3.35
N THR A 32 -28.42 1.15 4.55
CA THR A 32 -27.22 1.52 5.26
C THR A 32 -26.07 1.19 4.31
N VAL A 33 -25.48 2.24 3.69
CA VAL A 33 -24.26 2.11 2.92
C VAL A 33 -23.27 1.46 3.86
N PRO A 34 -22.67 0.30 3.52
CA PRO A 34 -21.62 -0.28 4.36
C PRO A 34 -20.61 0.82 4.61
N ASN A 35 -20.22 1.04 5.88
CA ASN A 35 -19.20 2.05 6.23
C ASN A 35 -18.06 1.93 5.24
N ALA A 36 -17.72 3.03 4.56
CA ALA A 36 -16.58 3.09 3.68
C ALA A 36 -15.35 2.51 4.41
N PRO A 37 -14.53 1.68 3.74
CA PRO A 37 -13.41 1.06 4.40
C PRO A 37 -12.44 2.13 4.89
N THR A 38 -12.40 2.32 6.20
CA THR A 38 -11.51 3.29 6.82
C THR A 38 -10.09 2.74 6.79
N GLN A 39 -9.17 3.47 6.19
CA GLN A 39 -7.75 3.12 6.22
C GLN A 39 -7.27 3.02 7.67
N LEU A 40 -6.56 1.95 7.99
CA LEU A 40 -5.98 1.74 9.32
C LEU A 40 -5.08 2.92 9.70
N ARG A 41 -5.23 3.39 10.94
CA ARG A 41 -4.37 4.39 11.56
C ARG A 41 -4.01 3.95 12.97
N LEU A 42 -2.74 3.80 13.23
CA LEU A 42 -2.20 3.42 14.52
C LEU A 42 -1.98 4.68 15.36
N ASN A 43 -3.04 5.16 16.00
CA ASN A 43 -2.99 6.39 16.80
C ASN A 43 -2.44 6.16 18.22
N ASP A 44 -2.42 4.91 18.68
CA ASP A 44 -1.77 4.52 19.91
C ASP A 44 -0.25 4.55 19.75
N GLU A 45 0.47 5.09 20.73
CA GLU A 45 1.93 5.24 20.68
C GLU A 45 2.63 3.87 20.71
N GLY A 46 2.11 2.92 21.49
CA GLY A 46 2.64 1.56 21.58
C GLY A 46 2.50 0.82 20.25
N ASP A 47 1.32 0.88 19.63
CA ASP A 47 1.07 0.26 18.31
C ASP A 47 1.90 0.93 17.21
N SER A 48 2.03 2.25 17.25
CA SER A 48 2.90 2.99 16.31
C SER A 48 4.37 2.59 16.43
N ALA A 49 4.86 2.44 17.67
CA ALA A 49 6.23 2.02 17.94
C ALA A 49 6.45 0.56 17.53
N ALA A 50 5.51 -0.34 17.85
CA ALA A 50 5.54 -1.75 17.44
C ALA A 50 5.60 -1.88 15.92
N PHE A 51 4.69 -1.20 15.21
CA PHE A 51 4.68 -1.18 13.74
C PHE A 51 6.02 -0.71 13.16
N ARG A 52 6.54 0.44 13.63
CA ARG A 52 7.82 0.96 13.13
C ARG A 52 8.97 -0.01 13.39
N GLY A 53 8.99 -0.62 14.57
CA GLY A 53 9.99 -1.62 14.93
C GLY A 53 10.00 -2.80 13.96
N TRP A 54 8.83 -3.38 13.69
CA TRP A 54 8.67 -4.48 12.73
C TRP A 54 8.95 -4.06 11.30
N PHE A 55 8.40 -2.92 10.85
CA PHE A 55 8.59 -2.40 9.50
C PHE A 55 10.07 -2.21 9.14
N VAL A 56 10.82 -1.61 10.05
CA VAL A 56 12.27 -1.39 9.89
C VAL A 56 13.02 -2.71 9.92
N LEU A 57 12.71 -3.60 10.90
CA LEU A 57 13.37 -4.90 11.01
C LEU A 57 13.16 -5.76 9.76
N LEU A 58 11.93 -5.81 9.24
CA LEU A 58 11.60 -6.61 8.06
C LEU A 58 12.26 -6.07 6.79
N ALA A 59 12.32 -4.74 6.64
CA ALA A 59 13.04 -4.13 5.53
C ALA A 59 14.55 -4.42 5.61
N ASP A 60 15.13 -4.35 6.81
CA ASP A 60 16.55 -4.66 7.05
C ASP A 60 16.85 -6.16 6.79
N ALA A 61 15.99 -7.05 7.29
CA ALA A 61 16.10 -8.49 7.10
C ALA A 61 16.00 -8.90 5.62
N ALA A 62 15.15 -8.23 4.83
CA ALA A 62 14.96 -8.52 3.41
C ALA A 62 16.24 -8.33 2.57
N PHE A 63 17.18 -7.49 3.03
CA PHE A 63 18.50 -7.38 2.40
C PHE A 63 19.34 -8.66 2.56
N TYR A 64 19.27 -9.31 3.73
CA TYR A 64 20.05 -10.54 4.00
C TYR A 64 19.34 -11.80 3.53
N GLN A 65 18.02 -11.76 3.52
CA GLN A 65 17.16 -12.86 3.10
C GLN A 65 16.12 -12.33 2.10
N PRO A 66 16.46 -12.26 0.82
CA PRO A 66 15.55 -11.76 -0.21
C PRO A 66 14.22 -12.52 -0.21
N VAL A 67 13.13 -11.77 -0.28
CA VAL A 67 11.76 -12.29 -0.32
C VAL A 67 11.31 -12.37 -1.78
N ALA A 68 10.82 -13.54 -2.21
CA ALA A 68 10.51 -13.81 -3.63
C ALA A 68 9.52 -12.79 -4.25
N ASP A 69 8.54 -12.32 -3.47
CA ASP A 69 7.53 -11.37 -3.95
C ASP A 69 7.98 -9.91 -3.88
N VAL A 70 9.20 -9.62 -3.39
CA VAL A 70 9.79 -8.28 -3.36
C VAL A 70 10.61 -8.07 -4.63
N THR A 71 9.97 -7.58 -5.66
CA THR A 71 10.55 -7.39 -7.00
C THR A 71 10.83 -5.94 -7.37
N ASP A 72 10.38 -4.99 -6.54
CA ASP A 72 10.58 -3.55 -6.69
C ASP A 72 10.52 -2.81 -5.34
N CYS A 73 10.79 -1.51 -5.35
CA CYS A 73 10.79 -0.69 -4.14
C CYS A 73 9.41 -0.59 -3.47
N ALA A 74 8.33 -0.58 -4.24
CA ALA A 74 6.97 -0.54 -3.70
C ALA A 74 6.57 -1.90 -3.12
N ALA A 75 7.01 -3.01 -3.75
CA ALA A 75 6.81 -4.36 -3.24
C ALA A 75 7.47 -4.55 -1.86
N LEU A 76 8.68 -4.01 -1.66
CA LEU A 76 9.35 -4.02 -0.37
C LEU A 76 8.51 -3.30 0.71
N ILE A 77 7.97 -2.12 0.39
CA ILE A 77 7.14 -1.37 1.33
C ILE A 77 5.85 -2.12 1.64
N ARG A 78 5.14 -2.65 0.62
CA ARG A 78 3.92 -3.43 0.80
C ARG A 78 4.17 -4.67 1.66
N TYR A 79 5.26 -5.40 1.39
CA TYR A 79 5.70 -6.54 2.18
C TYR A 79 5.91 -6.14 3.64
N ALA A 80 6.77 -5.15 3.89
CA ALA A 80 7.11 -4.73 5.24
C ALA A 80 5.89 -4.20 6.02
N VAL A 81 4.97 -3.44 5.36
CA VAL A 81 3.71 -2.98 5.98
C VAL A 81 2.82 -4.16 6.35
N ARG A 82 2.57 -5.09 5.42
CA ARG A 82 1.68 -6.23 5.63
C ARG A 82 2.21 -7.13 6.74
N GLU A 83 3.46 -7.51 6.67
CA GLU A 83 4.06 -8.40 7.66
C GLU A 83 4.14 -7.75 9.05
N SER A 84 4.38 -6.43 9.15
CA SER A 84 4.38 -5.71 10.45
C SER A 84 3.03 -5.73 11.18
N LEU A 85 1.94 -5.96 10.45
CA LEU A 85 0.58 -6.00 11.01
C LEU A 85 0.10 -7.43 11.33
N ARG A 86 0.89 -8.46 10.99
CA ARG A 86 0.57 -9.86 11.31
C ARG A 86 0.87 -10.19 12.78
N PRO A 87 0.24 -11.25 13.31
CA PRO A 87 0.71 -11.87 14.54
C PRO A 87 2.09 -12.52 14.33
N HIS A 88 3.07 -12.15 15.14
CA HIS A 88 4.41 -12.73 15.08
C HIS A 88 4.52 -13.91 16.03
N THR A 89 3.79 -14.99 15.71
CA THR A 89 3.81 -16.23 16.50
C THR A 89 5.19 -16.90 16.42
N PRO A 90 5.53 -17.79 17.38
CA PRO A 90 6.78 -18.57 17.30
C PRO A 90 6.92 -19.35 15.99
N GLU A 91 5.80 -19.81 15.41
CA GLU A 91 5.80 -20.46 14.10
C GLU A 91 6.15 -19.49 12.99
N TRP A 92 5.54 -18.31 12.97
CA TRP A 92 5.86 -17.26 11.99
C TRP A 92 7.33 -16.84 12.09
N LEU A 93 7.87 -16.61 13.31
CA LEU A 93 9.28 -16.26 13.52
C LEU A 93 10.23 -17.32 12.95
N ARG A 94 9.90 -18.60 13.15
CA ARG A 94 10.68 -19.70 12.59
C ARG A 94 10.64 -19.74 11.06
N LEU A 95 9.47 -19.50 10.46
CA LEU A 95 9.31 -19.47 9.01
C LEU A 95 9.98 -18.24 8.38
N ALA A 96 9.90 -17.10 9.05
CA ALA A 96 10.55 -15.85 8.62
C ALA A 96 12.09 -15.93 8.72
N ARG A 97 12.64 -16.91 9.42
CA ARG A 97 14.09 -17.16 9.56
C ARG A 97 14.87 -15.90 9.95
N LEU A 98 14.30 -15.09 10.82
CA LEU A 98 15.00 -13.89 11.28
C LEU A 98 16.30 -14.31 11.99
N PRO A 99 17.44 -13.65 11.73
CA PRO A 99 18.73 -14.02 12.29
C PRO A 99 18.84 -13.80 13.80
N LEU A 100 17.86 -13.18 14.43
CA LEU A 100 17.78 -12.94 15.88
C LEU A 100 16.31 -12.87 16.32
N GLU A 101 16.05 -13.17 17.60
CA GLU A 101 14.73 -12.92 18.19
C GLU A 101 14.49 -11.41 18.29
N PRO A 102 13.43 -10.89 17.67
CA PRO A 102 13.25 -9.45 17.58
C PRO A 102 12.97 -8.77 18.92
N GLY A 103 12.33 -9.45 19.87
CA GLY A 103 11.89 -8.89 21.14
C GLY A 103 10.95 -7.69 21.01
N LEU A 104 10.24 -7.58 19.86
CA LEU A 104 9.31 -6.50 19.58
C LEU A 104 7.88 -6.96 19.93
N PRO A 105 7.06 -6.06 20.54
CA PRO A 105 5.64 -6.35 20.74
C PRO A 105 4.91 -6.38 19.40
N ASP A 106 3.81 -7.11 19.34
CA ASP A 106 2.89 -7.08 18.22
C ASP A 106 2.06 -5.80 18.22
N VAL A 107 1.62 -5.37 17.03
CA VAL A 107 0.58 -4.35 16.89
C VAL A 107 -0.74 -4.93 17.38
N SER A 108 -1.41 -4.22 18.29
CA SER A 108 -2.70 -4.66 18.86
C SER A 108 -3.84 -4.43 17.89
N GLN A 109 -3.87 -3.27 17.23
CA GLN A 109 -4.87 -2.89 16.25
C GLN A 109 -4.55 -3.48 14.89
N ARG A 110 -5.28 -4.53 14.51
CA ARG A 110 -5.06 -5.26 13.26
C ARG A 110 -6.19 -5.03 12.26
N PRO A 111 -5.89 -4.98 10.95
CA PRO A 111 -6.93 -4.97 9.94
C PRO A 111 -7.68 -6.31 9.93
N ALA A 112 -8.96 -6.26 9.61
CA ALA A 112 -9.72 -7.47 9.31
C ALA A 112 -9.25 -8.03 7.96
N GLY A 113 -9.22 -9.38 7.80
CA GLY A 113 -8.95 -9.99 6.48
C GLY A 113 -7.93 -11.13 6.44
N GLY A 114 -7.25 -11.44 7.55
CA GLY A 114 -6.28 -12.54 7.57
C GLY A 114 -5.13 -12.31 6.59
N ASP A 115 -4.95 -13.24 5.62
CA ASP A 115 -3.88 -13.13 4.60
C ASP A 115 -4.16 -12.07 3.54
N HIS A 116 -5.43 -11.73 3.30
CA HIS A 116 -5.87 -10.68 2.39
C HIS A 116 -6.09 -9.38 3.16
N MET A 117 -5.14 -8.46 3.06
CA MET A 117 -5.17 -7.18 3.77
C MET A 117 -5.19 -6.02 2.77
N PRO A 118 -6.38 -5.54 2.36
CA PRO A 118 -6.48 -4.31 1.58
C PRO A 118 -6.15 -3.12 2.48
N LEU A 119 -4.91 -2.65 2.43
CA LEU A 119 -4.36 -1.63 3.32
C LEU A 119 -4.18 -0.28 2.66
N PHE A 120 -4.13 -0.26 1.32
CA PHE A 120 -3.67 0.92 0.59
C PHE A 120 -4.81 1.63 -0.10
N ARG A 121 -4.86 2.93 0.08
CA ARG A 121 -5.72 3.83 -0.68
C ARG A 121 -5.15 4.00 -2.09
N VAL A 122 -5.99 3.86 -3.12
CA VAL A 122 -5.56 3.93 -4.52
C VAL A 122 -6.18 5.10 -5.28
N SER A 123 -7.05 5.86 -4.63
CA SER A 123 -7.67 7.06 -5.19
C SER A 123 -7.89 8.13 -4.13
N SER A 124 -8.24 9.35 -4.56
CA SER A 124 -8.63 10.45 -3.68
C SER A 124 -10.07 10.33 -3.16
N ASP A 125 -10.86 9.42 -3.72
CA ASP A 125 -12.22 9.19 -3.26
C ASP A 125 -12.19 8.46 -1.91
N PRO A 126 -12.73 9.07 -0.83
CA PRO A 126 -12.74 8.45 0.49
C PRO A 126 -13.60 7.19 0.57
N GLU A 127 -14.58 7.04 -0.34
CA GLU A 127 -15.47 5.88 -0.40
C GLU A 127 -14.91 4.73 -1.27
N ALA A 128 -13.81 4.97 -1.99
CA ALA A 128 -13.19 3.93 -2.80
C ALA A 128 -12.65 2.80 -1.91
N PRO A 129 -12.78 1.54 -2.34
CA PRO A 129 -12.24 0.41 -1.60
C PRO A 129 -10.71 0.52 -1.49
N LEU A 130 -10.19 0.03 -0.38
CA LEU A 130 -8.74 -0.16 -0.21
C LEU A 130 -8.28 -1.32 -1.08
N ALA A 131 -6.98 -1.33 -1.42
CA ALA A 131 -6.36 -2.36 -2.23
C ALA A 131 -5.18 -3.02 -1.49
N GLU A 132 -4.83 -4.22 -1.90
CA GLU A 132 -3.61 -4.90 -1.45
C GLU A 132 -2.37 -4.41 -2.20
N PHE A 133 -2.57 -3.91 -3.41
CA PHE A 133 -1.52 -3.39 -4.28
C PHE A 133 -1.54 -1.86 -4.35
N ALA A 134 -0.36 -1.27 -4.29
CA ALA A 134 -0.10 0.14 -4.59
C ALA A 134 1.33 0.26 -5.15
N ASP A 135 1.48 0.93 -6.28
CA ASP A 135 2.79 1.26 -6.84
C ASP A 135 3.46 2.41 -6.05
N ALA A 136 4.70 2.75 -6.39
CA ALA A 136 5.47 3.78 -5.70
C ALA A 136 4.78 5.14 -5.68
N LYS A 137 4.20 5.54 -6.81
CA LYS A 137 3.46 6.80 -6.95
C LYS A 137 2.20 6.83 -6.11
N THR A 138 1.44 5.73 -6.10
CA THR A 138 0.21 5.56 -5.32
C THR A 138 0.50 5.56 -3.81
N LEU A 139 1.58 4.86 -3.39
CA LEU A 139 2.04 4.87 -2.00
C LEU A 139 2.30 6.30 -1.52
N ILE A 140 3.06 7.08 -2.28
CA ILE A 140 3.38 8.46 -1.90
C ILE A 140 2.15 9.36 -1.95
N ARG A 141 1.32 9.24 -2.98
CA ARG A 141 0.20 10.17 -3.20
C ARG A 141 -0.94 9.99 -2.20
N TYR A 142 -1.24 8.76 -1.82
CA TYR A 142 -2.45 8.45 -1.05
C TYR A 142 -2.18 7.78 0.30
N ASN A 143 -0.96 7.29 0.54
CA ASN A 143 -0.63 6.51 1.73
C ASN A 143 0.55 7.08 2.53
N ALA A 144 1.08 8.23 2.12
CA ALA A 144 2.14 8.89 2.83
C ALA A 144 1.92 10.41 2.88
N ARG A 145 2.52 11.05 3.88
CA ARG A 145 2.55 12.51 4.01
C ARG A 145 3.98 13.01 3.94
N PHE A 146 4.15 14.18 3.36
CA PHE A 146 5.45 14.86 3.29
C PHE A 146 5.93 15.24 4.71
N VAL A 147 7.23 15.07 4.97
CA VAL A 147 7.89 15.42 6.23
C VAL A 147 8.88 16.56 6.02
N ALA A 148 9.85 16.38 5.12
CA ALA A 148 10.92 17.34 4.89
C ALA A 148 11.57 17.15 3.52
N ARG A 149 12.33 18.18 3.10
CA ARG A 149 13.17 18.15 1.88
C ARG A 149 14.58 17.64 2.12
N ASP A 150 14.93 17.26 3.34
CA ASP A 150 16.26 16.83 3.73
C ASP A 150 16.16 15.52 4.52
N ALA A 151 17.00 14.55 4.18
CA ALA A 151 17.02 13.25 4.85
C ALA A 151 17.47 13.31 6.31
N GLY A 152 18.12 14.37 6.74
CA GLY A 152 18.48 14.58 8.15
C GLY A 152 17.28 14.69 9.09
N ALA A 153 16.08 14.96 8.56
CA ALA A 153 14.84 14.96 9.32
C ALA A 153 14.12 13.60 9.36
N ALA A 154 14.65 12.59 8.68
CA ALA A 154 14.02 11.27 8.63
C ALA A 154 14.10 10.56 9.98
N ARG A 155 13.05 9.81 10.30
CA ARG A 155 13.00 8.87 11.42
C ARG A 155 12.89 7.44 10.89
N PRO A 156 13.38 6.43 11.63
CA PRO A 156 13.23 5.04 11.20
C PRO A 156 11.78 4.71 10.81
N GLY A 157 11.61 4.13 9.61
CA GLY A 157 10.31 3.87 8.98
C GLY A 157 9.82 4.97 8.03
N ASP A 158 10.52 6.10 7.90
CA ASP A 158 10.22 7.08 6.87
C ASP A 158 10.76 6.63 5.50
N LEU A 159 10.16 7.16 4.43
CA LEU A 159 10.48 6.86 3.05
C LEU A 159 11.23 8.03 2.42
N LEU A 160 12.36 7.76 1.77
CA LEU A 160 13.05 8.71 0.89
C LEU A 160 12.47 8.53 -0.52
N TYR A 161 11.85 9.58 -1.06
CA TYR A 161 11.24 9.55 -2.38
C TYR A 161 12.03 10.35 -3.40
N TYR A 162 12.32 9.69 -4.52
CA TYR A 162 12.96 10.30 -5.69
C TYR A 162 12.06 10.18 -6.90
N ARG A 163 12.11 11.19 -7.75
CA ARG A 163 11.46 11.17 -9.06
C ARG A 163 12.46 11.46 -10.15
N GLN A 164 12.64 10.52 -11.06
CA GLN A 164 13.59 10.58 -12.18
C GLN A 164 12.86 10.46 -13.51
N PRO A 165 12.32 11.56 -14.06
CA PRO A 165 11.43 11.55 -15.23
C PRO A 165 12.03 10.94 -16.49
N SER A 166 13.36 10.83 -16.57
CA SER A 166 14.07 10.22 -17.70
C SER A 166 14.13 8.69 -17.65
N GLN A 167 13.68 8.06 -16.56
CA GLN A 167 13.64 6.61 -16.41
C GLN A 167 12.26 6.06 -16.77
N HIS A 168 12.22 4.81 -17.23
CA HIS A 168 10.98 4.11 -17.51
C HIS A 168 10.09 4.03 -16.26
N GLU A 169 10.69 3.64 -15.13
CA GLU A 169 10.08 3.70 -13.81
C GLU A 169 10.62 4.93 -13.08
N PRO A 170 9.89 6.07 -13.12
CA PRO A 170 10.43 7.33 -12.60
C PRO A 170 10.38 7.47 -11.09
N ASP A 171 9.58 6.67 -10.40
CA ASP A 171 9.29 6.83 -8.98
C ASP A 171 10.10 5.81 -8.15
N HIS A 172 11.04 6.27 -7.33
CA HIS A 172 11.90 5.42 -6.51
C HIS A 172 11.70 5.70 -5.04
N LEU A 173 11.57 4.65 -4.25
CA LEU A 173 11.41 4.69 -2.81
C LEU A 173 12.52 3.92 -2.10
N MET A 174 13.02 4.50 -1.01
CA MET A 174 13.95 3.84 -0.10
C MET A 174 13.39 3.93 1.32
N ILE A 175 13.50 2.88 2.10
CA ILE A 175 13.09 2.88 3.51
C ILE A 175 14.28 3.33 4.35
N PHE A 176 14.14 4.42 5.11
CA PHE A 176 15.12 4.81 6.11
C PHE A 176 14.92 3.93 7.34
N ILE A 177 15.91 3.11 7.66
CA ILE A 177 15.83 2.15 8.76
C ILE A 177 16.54 2.63 10.03
N GLY A 178 17.32 3.73 9.97
CA GLY A 178 18.21 4.10 11.06
C GLY A 178 19.35 3.09 11.23
N PRO A 179 19.84 2.89 12.45
CA PRO A 179 20.85 1.87 12.72
C PRO A 179 20.32 0.47 12.42
N SER A 180 21.14 -0.34 11.73
CA SER A 180 20.81 -1.74 11.46
C SER A 180 20.85 -2.59 12.72
N ARG A 181 19.94 -3.58 12.80
CA ARG A 181 19.99 -4.59 13.86
C ARG A 181 20.97 -5.74 13.53
N PHE A 182 21.40 -5.83 12.28
CA PHE A 182 22.25 -6.92 11.79
C PHE A 182 23.71 -6.48 11.61
N ASP A 183 23.95 -5.19 11.36
CA ASP A 183 25.30 -4.64 11.24
C ASP A 183 25.79 -4.08 12.57
N ARG A 184 27.09 -4.18 12.79
CA ARG A 184 27.73 -3.54 13.93
C ARG A 184 27.94 -2.04 13.64
N GLY A 185 27.71 -1.20 14.62
CA GLY A 185 27.90 0.25 14.55
C GLY A 185 26.62 1.04 14.72
N ALA A 186 26.73 2.36 14.64
CA ALA A 186 25.65 3.31 14.82
C ALA A 186 25.32 4.09 13.53
N ASP A 187 25.81 3.60 12.38
CA ASP A 187 25.49 4.22 11.10
C ASP A 187 24.01 4.07 10.76
N ASP A 188 23.45 5.12 10.22
CA ASP A 188 22.09 5.08 9.66
C ASP A 188 22.12 4.49 8.25
N PHE A 189 21.13 3.65 7.94
CA PHE A 189 20.99 2.98 6.66
C PHE A 189 19.64 3.29 5.98
N VAL A 190 19.66 3.13 4.67
CA VAL A 190 18.45 2.99 3.84
C VAL A 190 18.47 1.64 3.16
N VAL A 191 17.27 1.07 2.97
CA VAL A 191 17.07 -0.21 2.27
C VAL A 191 16.06 0.00 1.14
N TYR A 192 16.34 -0.57 -0.03
CA TYR A 192 15.47 -0.51 -1.18
C TYR A 192 15.72 -1.66 -2.14
N HIS A 193 14.77 -1.92 -3.04
CA HIS A 193 14.96 -2.78 -4.19
C HIS A 193 15.11 -1.92 -5.44
N THR A 194 16.07 -2.24 -6.30
CA THR A 194 16.34 -1.42 -7.50
C THR A 194 15.24 -1.50 -8.56
N GLY A 195 14.39 -2.53 -8.48
CA GLY A 195 13.42 -2.86 -9.52
C GLY A 195 14.07 -3.56 -10.71
N PRO A 196 13.26 -4.17 -11.58
CA PRO A 196 13.73 -4.78 -12.81
C PRO A 196 14.11 -3.71 -13.83
N ASP A 197 15.14 -4.00 -14.64
CA ASP A 197 15.57 -3.20 -15.77
C ASP A 197 15.97 -4.10 -16.95
N GLU A 198 16.57 -3.53 -18.00
CA GLU A 198 17.06 -4.28 -19.17
C GLU A 198 18.20 -5.25 -18.84
N HIS A 199 18.84 -5.12 -17.67
CA HIS A 199 19.97 -5.94 -17.24
C HIS A 199 19.52 -7.07 -16.30
N GLY A 200 18.29 -7.05 -15.77
CA GLY A 200 17.80 -8.12 -14.92
C GLY A 200 16.66 -7.75 -13.96
N PRO A 201 16.36 -8.65 -13.03
CA PRO A 201 15.23 -8.50 -12.10
C PRO A 201 15.47 -7.44 -11.02
N GLY A 202 16.65 -6.84 -10.97
CA GLY A 202 17.04 -5.96 -9.89
C GLY A 202 17.50 -6.72 -8.64
N GLU A 203 17.84 -5.98 -7.60
CA GLU A 203 18.34 -6.53 -6.35
C GLU A 203 18.01 -5.66 -5.13
N MET A 204 18.04 -6.27 -3.96
CA MET A 204 18.00 -5.56 -2.69
C MET A 204 19.31 -4.82 -2.44
N ARG A 205 19.21 -3.57 -2.03
CA ARG A 205 20.32 -2.71 -1.66
C ARG A 205 20.16 -2.19 -0.25
N LYS A 206 21.29 -2.11 0.47
CA LYS A 206 21.40 -1.48 1.77
C LYS A 206 22.60 -0.55 1.75
N VAL A 207 22.39 0.74 2.01
CA VAL A 207 23.41 1.78 1.86
C VAL A 207 23.41 2.65 3.10
N ARG A 208 24.60 3.02 3.59
CA ARG A 208 24.69 4.03 4.66
C ARG A 208 24.15 5.37 4.17
N LEU A 209 23.34 6.03 4.97
CA LEU A 209 22.81 7.35 4.61
C LEU A 209 23.93 8.36 4.34
N GLY A 210 25.02 8.30 5.12
CA GLY A 210 26.19 9.14 4.91
C GLY A 210 26.87 8.93 3.55
N ASP A 211 26.87 7.70 3.03
CA ASP A 211 27.44 7.41 1.70
C ASP A 211 26.45 7.85 0.60
N LEU A 212 25.17 7.69 0.83
CA LEU A 212 24.14 8.15 -0.09
C LEU A 212 24.17 9.69 -0.24
N THR A 213 24.40 10.44 0.84
CA THR A 213 24.54 11.91 0.77
C THR A 213 25.75 12.35 -0.05
N ARG A 214 26.76 11.50 -0.15
CA ARG A 214 27.98 11.72 -0.95
C ARG A 214 28.00 10.92 -2.26
N HIS A 215 26.87 10.32 -2.64
CA HIS A 215 26.78 9.48 -3.83
C HIS A 215 27.40 10.18 -5.05
N PRO A 216 28.23 9.47 -5.87
CA PRO A 216 28.94 10.09 -7.01
C PRO A 216 27.97 10.72 -8.01
N SER A 217 26.81 10.09 -8.26
CA SER A 217 25.75 10.70 -9.06
C SER A 217 24.85 11.60 -8.18
N PRO A 218 24.84 12.94 -8.41
CA PRO A 218 24.08 13.88 -7.59
C PRO A 218 22.57 13.59 -7.52
N ARG A 219 22.01 12.95 -8.56
CA ARG A 219 20.57 12.61 -8.63
C ARG A 219 20.10 11.67 -7.51
N TRP A 220 21.00 10.94 -6.88
CA TRP A 220 20.70 10.03 -5.77
C TRP A 220 20.96 10.61 -4.39
N ARG A 221 21.50 11.84 -4.30
CA ARG A 221 21.78 12.47 -3.01
C ARG A 221 20.46 12.95 -2.36
N PRO A 222 20.14 12.54 -1.13
CA PRO A 222 18.90 12.93 -0.45
C PRO A 222 19.01 14.31 0.20
N LEU A 223 19.35 15.30 -0.60
CA LEU A 223 19.59 16.69 -0.20
C LEU A 223 18.56 17.61 -0.84
N ALA A 224 18.18 18.69 -0.14
CA ALA A 224 17.21 19.66 -0.62
C ALA A 224 17.59 20.30 -1.97
N ALA A 225 18.87 20.43 -2.27
CA ALA A 225 19.39 20.95 -3.53
C ALA A 225 19.20 19.98 -4.73
N ASN A 226 18.97 18.70 -4.48
CA ASN A 226 18.73 17.71 -5.55
C ASN A 226 17.27 17.79 -6.01
N GLN A 227 17.05 18.19 -7.26
CA GLN A 227 15.69 18.33 -7.83
C GLN A 227 14.98 16.98 -8.00
N GLN A 228 15.73 15.88 -8.18
CA GLN A 228 15.17 14.54 -8.25
C GLN A 228 14.77 13.97 -6.88
N PHE A 229 15.35 14.46 -5.80
CA PHE A 229 14.93 14.09 -4.45
C PHE A 229 13.69 14.91 -4.07
N VAL A 230 12.53 14.27 -4.05
CA VAL A 230 11.26 14.94 -3.71
C VAL A 230 11.17 15.21 -2.22
N GLY A 231 11.72 14.33 -1.38
CA GLY A 231 11.78 14.52 0.06
C GLY A 231 11.60 13.24 0.87
N VAL A 232 11.45 13.46 2.16
CA VAL A 232 11.11 12.45 3.17
C VAL A 232 9.61 12.40 3.32
N PHE A 233 9.06 11.21 3.33
CA PHE A 233 7.64 10.94 3.50
C PHE A 233 7.42 9.94 4.63
N ARG A 234 6.28 10.03 5.30
CA ARG A 234 5.88 9.11 6.36
C ARG A 234 4.56 8.47 5.99
N LEU A 235 4.46 7.15 6.19
CA LEU A 235 3.22 6.43 5.98
C LEU A 235 2.10 7.03 6.87
N THR A 236 0.92 7.27 6.28
CA THR A 236 -0.23 7.83 7.01
C THR A 236 -0.83 6.87 8.04
N LEU A 237 -0.40 5.62 8.00
CA LEU A 237 -0.75 4.58 8.96
C LEU A 237 -0.23 4.92 10.37
N VAL A 238 0.87 5.68 10.48
CA VAL A 238 1.47 6.13 11.75
C VAL A 238 1.52 7.66 11.85
N PRO A 239 1.43 8.24 13.05
CA PRO A 239 1.49 9.69 13.28
C PRO A 239 2.82 10.33 12.88
#